data_76dee908d7a3d0959301b12b81349ed1
#
_entry.id   76dee908d7a3d0959301b12b81349ed1
#
_cell.length_a   1.000
_cell.length_b   1.000
_cell.length_c   1.000
_cell.angle_alpha   90.00
_cell.angle_beta   90.00
_cell.angle_gamma   90.00
#
_symmetry.space_group_name_H-M   'P 1'
#
loop_
_entity.id
_entity.type
_entity.pdbx_description
1 polymer ?
#
loop_
_entity_poly.entity_id
_entity_poly.type
_entity_poly.pdbx_seq_one_letter_code
_entity_poly.pdbx_strand_id
1 'polypeptide(L)'
;SWNVFTLGVGVNNSNARNFTYLASTGMVQFHAIPKPGSTPIDDLAWADGRDVLIAITCKPYRREVVEAVEIAKEQGMSIIGLSDSPARPIIRAAGHGFVVSAETPQFFPSSVSTIALLETLLSFVIAVASDEVVTRVETFHRRRHQLGIYDGDPE
;
A
#
# COMPACT_ATOMS: atom_id res chain seq x y z
N SER A 1 7.34 -10.24 14.95
CA SER A 1 7.34 -9.77 13.55
C SER A 1 6.15 -8.85 13.35
N TRP A 2 6.23 -7.94 12.40
CA TRP A 2 5.20 -6.98 12.05
C TRP A 2 4.90 -7.07 10.54
N ASN A 3 3.70 -6.67 10.15
CA ASN A 3 3.28 -6.67 8.76
C ASN A 3 2.73 -5.31 8.36
N VAL A 4 2.81 -5.00 7.08
CA VAL A 4 2.13 -3.85 6.47
C VAL A 4 1.11 -4.38 5.48
N PHE A 5 -0.14 -4.06 5.72
CA PHE A 5 -1.26 -4.36 4.83
C PHE A 5 -1.62 -3.11 4.04
N THR A 6 -1.57 -3.18 2.73
CA THR A 6 -2.01 -2.08 1.86
C THR A 6 -3.36 -2.45 1.27
N LEU A 7 -4.37 -1.73 1.69
CA LEU A 7 -5.77 -1.98 1.34
C LEU A 7 -6.23 -1.04 0.23
N GLY A 8 -6.64 -1.63 -0.86
CA GLY A 8 -7.33 -0.93 -1.93
C GLY A 8 -8.32 -1.86 -2.61
N VAL A 9 -9.48 -1.34 -3.00
CA VAL A 9 -10.54 -2.09 -3.67
C VAL A 9 -10.83 -1.43 -5.02
N GLY A 10 -11.15 -2.24 -6.01
CA GLY A 10 -11.33 -1.75 -7.38
C GLY A 10 -10.01 -1.22 -7.96
N VAL A 11 -10.04 -0.01 -8.51
CA VAL A 11 -8.86 0.68 -9.08
C VAL A 11 -7.72 0.80 -8.07
N ASN A 12 -8.04 1.02 -6.80
CA ASN A 12 -7.04 1.15 -5.74
C ASN A 12 -6.41 -0.19 -5.35
N ASN A 13 -7.00 -1.33 -5.72
CA ASN A 13 -6.34 -2.63 -5.55
C ASN A 13 -5.09 -2.73 -6.43
N SER A 14 -5.14 -2.23 -7.66
CA SER A 14 -3.95 -2.15 -8.53
C SER A 14 -2.86 -1.26 -7.92
N ASN A 15 -3.23 -0.13 -7.33
CA ASN A 15 -2.29 0.77 -6.67
C ASN A 15 -1.65 0.11 -5.43
N ALA A 16 -2.45 -0.59 -4.62
CA ALA A 16 -1.96 -1.33 -3.46
C ALA A 16 -1.00 -2.45 -3.87
N ARG A 17 -1.30 -3.17 -4.93
CA ARG A 17 -0.46 -4.25 -5.45
C ARG A 17 0.85 -3.73 -6.02
N ASN A 18 0.84 -2.62 -6.74
CA ASN A 18 2.06 -2.00 -7.25
C ASN A 18 2.99 -1.57 -6.11
N PHE A 19 2.46 -0.90 -5.11
CA PHE A 19 3.21 -0.50 -3.92
C PHE A 19 3.83 -1.72 -3.21
N THR A 20 3.03 -2.75 -2.99
CA THR A 20 3.46 -3.99 -2.35
C THR A 20 4.52 -4.72 -3.17
N TYR A 21 4.37 -4.77 -4.49
CA TYR A 21 5.36 -5.36 -5.37
C TYR A 21 6.73 -4.68 -5.22
N LEU A 22 6.77 -3.36 -5.26
CA LEU A 22 8.00 -2.60 -5.12
C LEU A 22 8.63 -2.79 -3.74
N ALA A 23 7.83 -2.73 -2.67
CA ALA A 23 8.31 -2.96 -1.31
C ALA A 23 8.84 -4.38 -1.10
N SER A 24 8.20 -5.38 -1.71
CA SER A 24 8.54 -6.79 -1.55
C SER A 24 9.88 -7.19 -2.18
N THR A 25 10.48 -6.33 -2.98
CA THR A 25 11.84 -6.55 -3.50
C THR A 25 12.89 -6.60 -2.40
N GLY A 26 12.64 -5.97 -1.27
CA GLY A 26 13.51 -5.94 -0.10
C GLY A 26 12.85 -6.32 1.23
N MET A 27 11.52 -6.27 1.31
CA MET A 27 10.75 -6.45 2.55
C MET A 27 9.57 -7.39 2.32
N VAL A 28 9.64 -8.59 2.89
CA VAL A 28 8.64 -9.66 2.66
C VAL A 28 7.35 -9.48 3.45
N GLN A 29 7.32 -8.57 4.42
CA GLN A 29 6.19 -8.34 5.31
C GLN A 29 5.12 -7.40 4.76
N PHE A 30 5.22 -6.97 3.50
CA PHE A 30 4.24 -6.14 2.82
C PHE A 30 3.22 -7.00 2.08
N HIS A 31 1.93 -6.70 2.28
CA HIS A 31 0.83 -7.47 1.72
C HIS A 31 -0.22 -6.55 1.12
N ALA A 32 -0.57 -6.75 -0.14
CA ALA A 32 -1.74 -6.10 -0.74
C ALA A 32 -3.01 -6.86 -0.38
N ILE A 33 -4.03 -6.17 0.09
CA ILE A 33 -5.33 -6.76 0.43
C ILE A 33 -6.48 -5.99 -0.27
N PRO A 34 -7.60 -6.66 -0.59
CA PRO A 34 -7.82 -8.10 -0.43
C PRO A 34 -6.96 -8.94 -1.37
N LYS A 35 -6.53 -10.10 -0.89
CA LYS A 35 -5.89 -11.12 -1.72
C LYS A 35 -6.90 -11.70 -2.71
N PRO A 36 -6.48 -12.23 -3.87
CA PRO A 36 -7.38 -12.87 -4.81
C PRO A 36 -8.24 -13.93 -4.13
N GLY A 37 -9.56 -13.85 -4.32
CA GLY A 37 -10.52 -14.79 -3.73
C GLY A 37 -10.79 -14.57 -2.23
N SER A 38 -10.31 -13.49 -1.64
CA SER A 38 -10.51 -13.15 -0.23
C SER A 38 -11.27 -11.83 -0.05
N THR A 39 -11.45 -11.42 1.20
CA THR A 39 -12.01 -10.13 1.59
C THR A 39 -11.04 -9.37 2.49
N PRO A 40 -11.14 -8.03 2.58
CA PRO A 40 -10.27 -7.28 3.48
C PRO A 40 -10.36 -7.72 4.94
N ILE A 41 -11.55 -8.03 5.41
CA ILE A 41 -11.78 -8.46 6.80
C ILE A 41 -11.10 -9.81 7.07
N ASP A 42 -11.24 -10.75 6.15
CA ASP A 42 -10.61 -12.07 6.29
C ASP A 42 -9.09 -11.96 6.29
N ASP A 43 -8.55 -11.09 5.43
CA ASP A 43 -7.10 -10.88 5.34
C ASP A 43 -6.51 -10.21 6.60
N LEU A 44 -7.31 -9.48 7.36
CA LEU A 44 -6.93 -8.84 8.62
C LEU A 44 -7.24 -9.67 9.87
N ALA A 45 -7.78 -10.88 9.71
CA ALA A 45 -8.28 -11.68 10.85
C ALA A 45 -7.24 -11.92 11.95
N TRP A 46 -5.97 -12.06 11.59
CA TRP A 46 -4.86 -12.33 12.52
C TRP A 46 -3.93 -11.14 12.75
N ALA A 47 -4.29 -9.96 12.23
CA ALA A 47 -3.52 -8.75 12.45
C ALA A 47 -3.73 -8.21 13.87
N ASP A 48 -2.72 -7.53 14.39
CA ASP A 48 -2.73 -7.00 15.75
C ASP A 48 -2.02 -5.64 15.86
N GLY A 49 -1.85 -5.13 17.05
CA GLY A 49 -1.27 -3.82 17.33
C GLY A 49 0.18 -3.61 16.89
N ARG A 50 0.86 -4.65 16.41
CA ARG A 50 2.21 -4.56 15.84
C ARG A 50 2.18 -4.27 14.35
N ASP A 51 1.02 -4.43 13.72
CA ASP A 51 0.83 -4.32 12.28
C ASP A 51 0.39 -2.93 11.87
N VAL A 52 0.58 -2.62 10.59
CA VAL A 52 0.21 -1.33 9.98
C VAL A 52 -0.79 -1.58 8.86
N LEU A 53 -1.84 -0.78 8.82
CA LEU A 53 -2.76 -0.72 7.69
C LEU A 53 -2.56 0.59 6.91
N ILE A 54 -2.29 0.49 5.61
CA ILE A 54 -2.37 1.60 4.68
C ILE A 54 -3.69 1.44 3.92
N ALA A 55 -4.65 2.31 4.18
CA ALA A 55 -5.98 2.24 3.57
C ALA A 55 -6.15 3.34 2.51
N ILE A 56 -6.57 2.95 1.32
CA ILE A 56 -6.73 3.86 0.18
C ILE A 56 -8.19 3.82 -0.29
N THR A 57 -8.85 4.97 -0.30
CA THR A 57 -10.18 5.11 -0.89
C THR A 57 -10.40 6.52 -1.44
N CYS A 58 -10.86 6.58 -2.67
CA CYS A 58 -11.30 7.80 -3.37
C CYS A 58 -12.69 7.54 -3.95
N LYS A 59 -13.36 8.60 -4.40
CA LYS A 59 -14.67 8.44 -5.06
C LYS A 59 -14.60 7.43 -6.22
N PRO A 60 -15.60 6.54 -6.39
CA PRO A 60 -16.68 6.25 -5.45
C PRO A 60 -16.19 5.42 -4.26
N TYR A 61 -16.58 5.82 -3.06
CA TYR A 61 -16.10 5.20 -1.82
C TYR A 61 -16.66 3.80 -1.63
N ARG A 62 -15.81 2.89 -1.17
CA ARG A 62 -16.19 1.50 -0.95
C ARG A 62 -16.39 1.22 0.54
N ARG A 63 -17.54 0.64 0.87
CA ARG A 63 -17.87 0.26 2.26
C ARG A 63 -16.86 -0.72 2.85
N GLU A 64 -16.38 -1.66 2.05
CA GLU A 64 -15.40 -2.67 2.46
C GLU A 64 -14.13 -2.06 3.06
N VAL A 65 -13.70 -0.90 2.56
CA VAL A 65 -12.54 -0.19 3.08
C VAL A 65 -12.84 0.41 4.45
N VAL A 66 -14.00 1.02 4.63
CA VAL A 66 -14.42 1.59 5.92
C VAL A 66 -14.53 0.49 6.99
N GLU A 67 -15.17 -0.62 6.66
CA GLU A 67 -15.31 -1.76 7.58
C GLU A 67 -13.95 -2.34 7.98
N ALA A 68 -13.04 -2.49 7.05
CA ALA A 68 -11.69 -2.98 7.34
C ALA A 68 -10.88 -2.01 8.23
N VAL A 69 -11.04 -0.70 8.05
CA VAL A 69 -10.42 0.31 8.90
C VAL A 69 -10.95 0.23 10.33
N GLU A 70 -12.25 0.02 10.49
CA GLU A 70 -12.87 -0.17 11.81
C GLU A 70 -12.30 -1.41 12.53
N ILE A 71 -12.19 -2.53 11.83
CA ILE A 71 -11.58 -3.77 12.35
C ILE A 71 -10.12 -3.52 12.74
N ALA A 72 -9.34 -2.89 11.87
CA ALA A 72 -7.94 -2.58 12.16
C ALA A 72 -7.79 -1.71 13.41
N LYS A 73 -8.68 -0.74 13.59
CA LYS A 73 -8.71 0.12 14.78
C LYS A 73 -9.02 -0.68 16.05
N GLU A 74 -9.99 -1.57 15.99
CA GLU A 74 -10.34 -2.46 17.13
C GLU A 74 -9.19 -3.41 17.50
N GLN A 75 -8.43 -3.85 16.50
CA GLN A 75 -7.24 -4.70 16.71
C GLN A 75 -6.00 -3.91 17.18
N GLY A 76 -6.09 -2.60 17.28
CA GLY A 76 -5.01 -1.74 17.74
C GLY A 76 -3.93 -1.46 16.71
N MET A 77 -4.18 -1.73 15.43
CA MET A 77 -3.23 -1.49 14.35
C MET A 77 -2.93 0.01 14.19
N SER A 78 -1.73 0.33 13.73
CA SER A 78 -1.42 1.67 13.23
C SER A 78 -2.04 1.87 11.85
N ILE A 79 -2.72 3.00 11.63
CA ILE A 79 -3.46 3.25 10.40
C ILE A 79 -2.92 4.49 9.68
N ILE A 80 -2.59 4.32 8.41
CA ILE A 80 -2.29 5.40 7.47
C ILE A 80 -3.45 5.46 6.47
N GLY A 81 -4.14 6.58 6.41
CA GLY A 81 -5.29 6.77 5.52
C GLY A 81 -4.96 7.68 4.34
N LEU A 82 -5.31 7.25 3.12
CA LEU A 82 -5.23 8.03 1.91
C LEU A 82 -6.62 8.17 1.30
N SER A 83 -7.07 9.42 1.12
CA SER A 83 -8.38 9.71 0.51
C SER A 83 -8.35 11.05 -0.23
N ASP A 84 -9.40 11.31 -0.99
CA ASP A 84 -9.59 12.58 -1.71
C ASP A 84 -10.33 13.65 -0.89
N SER A 85 -10.70 13.35 0.35
CA SER A 85 -11.37 14.29 1.25
C SER A 85 -10.98 14.08 2.71
N PRO A 86 -10.69 15.15 3.47
CA PRO A 86 -10.39 15.06 4.90
C PRO A 86 -11.58 14.63 5.75
N ALA A 87 -12.81 14.75 5.22
CA ALA A 87 -14.03 14.39 5.92
C ALA A 87 -14.31 12.88 5.94
N ARG A 88 -13.55 12.08 5.21
CA ARG A 88 -13.80 10.64 5.11
C ARG A 88 -13.47 9.90 6.40
N PRO A 89 -14.24 8.85 6.72
CA PRO A 89 -14.02 8.07 7.94
C PRO A 89 -12.60 7.52 8.08
N ILE A 90 -11.99 7.07 6.98
CA ILE A 90 -10.63 6.51 7.02
C ILE A 90 -9.58 7.56 7.41
N ILE A 91 -9.76 8.82 7.04
CA ILE A 91 -8.87 9.92 7.44
C ILE A 91 -9.04 10.23 8.92
N ARG A 92 -10.27 10.21 9.42
CA ARG A 92 -10.57 10.46 10.84
C ARG A 92 -10.09 9.34 11.75
N ALA A 93 -10.12 8.10 11.28
CA ALA A 93 -9.66 6.94 12.03
C ALA A 93 -8.14 6.77 12.00
N ALA A 94 -7.47 7.35 10.99
CA ALA A 94 -6.03 7.20 10.79
C ALA A 94 -5.23 7.98 11.83
N GLY A 95 -4.12 7.39 12.28
CA GLY A 95 -3.09 8.14 13.01
C GLY A 95 -2.37 9.14 12.12
N HIS A 96 -2.24 8.80 10.83
CA HIS A 96 -1.71 9.67 9.78
C HIS A 96 -2.63 9.64 8.56
N GLY A 97 -3.24 10.78 8.25
CA GLY A 97 -4.14 10.93 7.11
C GLY A 97 -3.53 11.80 6.02
N PHE A 98 -3.63 11.35 4.78
CA PHE A 98 -3.20 12.10 3.59
C PHE A 98 -4.39 12.32 2.67
N VAL A 99 -4.56 13.56 2.23
CA VAL A 99 -5.58 13.94 1.25
C VAL A 99 -4.90 14.17 -0.09
N VAL A 100 -5.34 13.42 -1.09
CA VAL A 100 -4.83 13.49 -2.47
C VAL A 100 -5.96 13.80 -3.43
N SER A 101 -5.69 14.62 -4.45
CA SER A 101 -6.69 14.91 -5.47
C SER A 101 -6.83 13.73 -6.42
N ALA A 102 -8.08 13.31 -6.66
CA ALA A 102 -8.46 12.39 -7.72
C ALA A 102 -9.19 13.11 -8.86
N GLU A 103 -9.28 14.42 -8.81
CA GLU A 103 -9.96 15.23 -9.81
C GLU A 103 -9.25 15.19 -11.16
N THR A 104 -10.06 15.10 -12.20
CA THR A 104 -9.62 15.06 -13.59
C THR A 104 -10.75 15.52 -14.50
N PRO A 105 -10.48 16.18 -15.64
CA PRO A 105 -11.51 16.55 -16.59
C PRO A 105 -12.07 15.36 -17.39
N GLN A 106 -11.45 14.19 -17.28
CA GLN A 106 -11.93 12.97 -17.93
C GLN A 106 -12.99 12.25 -17.11
N PHE A 107 -13.54 11.17 -17.68
CA PHE A 107 -14.63 10.42 -17.08
C PHE A 107 -14.24 9.66 -15.81
N PHE A 108 -13.03 9.17 -15.72
CA PHE A 108 -12.55 8.38 -14.59
C PHE A 108 -11.71 9.20 -13.63
N PRO A 109 -11.80 8.94 -12.30
CA PRO A 109 -10.90 9.55 -11.32
C PRO A 109 -9.43 9.20 -11.65
N SER A 110 -8.52 10.13 -11.36
CA SER A 110 -7.09 9.91 -11.57
C SER A 110 -6.44 9.26 -10.36
N SER A 111 -5.59 8.26 -10.59
CA SER A 111 -4.73 7.66 -9.58
C SER A 111 -3.33 8.29 -9.50
N VAL A 112 -3.04 9.30 -10.31
CA VAL A 112 -1.69 9.88 -10.40
C VAL A 112 -1.19 10.38 -9.05
N SER A 113 -1.99 11.16 -8.33
CA SER A 113 -1.63 11.69 -7.01
C SER A 113 -1.47 10.58 -5.97
N THR A 114 -2.32 9.57 -5.99
CA THR A 114 -2.22 8.41 -5.10
C THR A 114 -0.93 7.64 -5.33
N ILE A 115 -0.60 7.36 -6.58
CA ILE A 115 0.65 6.66 -6.95
C ILE A 115 1.87 7.48 -6.55
N ALA A 116 1.87 8.78 -6.81
CA ALA A 116 2.97 9.67 -6.43
C ALA A 116 3.21 9.68 -4.92
N LEU A 117 2.15 9.72 -4.13
CA LEU A 117 2.24 9.64 -2.68
C LEU A 117 2.77 8.30 -2.20
N LEU A 118 2.29 7.19 -2.75
CA LEU A 118 2.75 5.85 -2.39
C LEU A 118 4.22 5.63 -2.74
N GLU A 119 4.67 6.08 -3.90
CA GLU A 119 6.08 6.00 -4.29
C GLU A 119 6.96 6.87 -3.39
N THR A 120 6.49 8.06 -3.02
CA THR A 120 7.17 8.94 -2.07
C THR A 120 7.29 8.28 -0.71
N LEU A 121 6.21 7.70 -0.21
CA LEU A 121 6.20 6.96 1.07
C LEU A 121 7.20 5.81 1.04
N LEU A 122 7.22 5.04 -0.03
CA LEU A 122 8.17 3.94 -0.18
C LEU A 122 9.62 4.45 -0.20
N SER A 123 9.89 5.56 -0.86
CA SER A 123 11.22 6.19 -0.88
C SER A 123 11.70 6.54 0.52
N PHE A 124 10.82 7.08 1.37
CA PHE A 124 11.14 7.36 2.77
C PHE A 124 11.36 6.08 3.58
N VAL A 125 10.56 5.05 3.37
CA VAL A 125 10.73 3.76 4.03
C VAL A 125 12.10 3.15 3.70
N ILE A 126 12.49 3.17 2.43
CA ILE A 126 13.81 2.66 2.00
C ILE A 126 14.95 3.54 2.55
N ALA A 127 14.78 4.85 2.61
CA ALA A 127 15.82 5.77 3.12
C ALA A 127 16.16 5.52 4.59
N VAL A 128 15.21 5.03 5.38
CA VAL A 128 15.41 4.69 6.81
C VAL A 128 15.54 3.20 7.06
N ALA A 129 15.52 2.39 6.00
CA ALA A 129 15.63 0.95 6.11
C ALA A 129 17.04 0.50 6.52
N SER A 130 17.13 -0.71 7.08
CA SER A 130 18.40 -1.32 7.43
C SER A 130 19.26 -1.64 6.20
N ASP A 131 20.56 -1.76 6.39
CA ASP A 131 21.50 -2.18 5.34
C ASP A 131 21.11 -3.55 4.75
N GLU A 132 20.52 -4.44 5.55
CA GLU A 132 20.01 -5.72 5.11
C GLU A 132 18.92 -5.55 4.04
N VAL A 133 17.97 -4.65 4.24
CA VAL A 133 16.90 -4.35 3.26
C VAL A 133 17.49 -3.81 1.96
N VAL A 134 18.42 -2.86 2.04
CA VAL A 134 19.11 -2.31 0.85
C VAL A 134 19.84 -3.40 0.10
N THR A 135 20.59 -4.25 0.79
CA THR A 135 21.30 -5.39 0.19
C THR A 135 20.33 -6.36 -0.49
N ARG A 136 19.16 -6.61 0.09
CA ARG A 136 18.13 -7.46 -0.52
C ARG A 136 17.58 -6.87 -1.81
N VAL A 137 17.32 -5.57 -1.84
CA VAL A 137 16.88 -4.86 -3.07
C VAL A 137 17.94 -4.98 -4.16
N GLU A 138 19.19 -4.71 -3.84
CA GLU A 138 20.32 -4.81 -4.77
C GLU A 138 20.49 -6.25 -5.28
N THR A 139 20.38 -7.24 -4.41
CA THR A 139 20.46 -8.66 -4.76
C THR A 139 19.32 -9.07 -5.68
N PHE A 140 18.10 -8.60 -5.41
CA PHE A 140 16.95 -8.85 -6.26
C PHE A 140 17.18 -8.34 -7.68
N HIS A 141 17.64 -7.11 -7.84
CA HIS A 141 17.92 -6.53 -9.15
C HIS A 141 19.05 -7.26 -9.86
N ARG A 142 20.14 -7.58 -9.17
CA ARG A 142 21.26 -8.33 -9.73
C ARG A 142 20.85 -9.71 -10.26
N ARG A 143 20.04 -10.45 -9.49
CA ARG A 143 19.51 -11.77 -9.90
C ARG A 143 18.66 -11.68 -11.16
N ARG A 144 17.86 -10.63 -11.28
CA ARG A 144 17.05 -10.39 -12.48
C ARG A 144 17.92 -10.17 -13.71
N HIS A 145 18.99 -9.39 -13.60
CA HIS A 145 19.97 -9.23 -14.69
C HIS A 145 20.66 -10.55 -15.04
N GLN A 146 21.10 -11.30 -14.04
CA GLN A 146 21.74 -12.60 -14.25
C GLN A 146 20.84 -13.63 -14.95
N LEU A 147 19.54 -13.56 -14.69
CA LEU A 147 18.55 -14.43 -15.32
C LEU A 147 18.16 -14.00 -16.74
N GLY A 148 18.68 -12.87 -17.21
CA GLY A 148 18.42 -12.39 -18.58
C GLY A 148 16.97 -11.96 -18.82
N ILE A 149 16.27 -11.47 -17.78
CA ILE A 149 14.86 -11.09 -17.92
C ILE A 149 14.68 -9.70 -18.55
N TYR A 150 15.74 -8.94 -18.68
CA TYR A 150 15.73 -7.66 -19.36
C TYR A 150 16.25 -7.79 -20.79
N ASP A 151 15.65 -7.05 -21.71
CA ASP A 151 16.14 -6.92 -23.07
C ASP A 151 17.25 -5.85 -23.10
N GLY A 152 18.42 -6.23 -23.63
CA GLY A 152 19.61 -5.40 -23.68
C GLY A 152 20.65 -5.70 -22.57
N ASP A 153 21.80 -5.02 -22.66
CA ASP A 153 22.88 -5.18 -21.69
C ASP A 153 22.55 -4.47 -20.37
N PRO A 154 22.94 -5.05 -19.23
CA PRO A 154 22.82 -4.38 -17.94
C PRO A 154 23.69 -3.10 -17.90
N GLU A 155 23.10 -1.95 -17.50
CA GLU A 155 23.82 -0.72 -17.21
C GLU A 155 24.55 -0.78 -15.88
#